data_bd6fee111cd137b5732dd4e56402ed6f
#
_entry.id   bd6fee111cd137b5732dd4e56402ed6f
#
_cell.length_a   1.000
_cell.length_b   1.000
_cell.length_c   1.000
_cell.angle_alpha   90.00
_cell.angle_beta   90.00
_cell.angle_gamma   90.00
#
_symmetry.space_group_name_H-M   'P 1'
#
loop_
_entity.id
_entity.type
_entity.pdbx_description
1 polymer ?
#
loop_
_entity_poly.entity_id
_entity_poly.type
_entity_poly.pdbx_seq_one_letter_code
_entity_poly.pdbx_strand_id
1 'polypeptide(L)'
;MRKINQEITDKSIIEEILSNSVICRIGMTDNGLPYVVPFNYGYRNNRIYIHCASSGKKIDLLRNNPKVCFEIEQKAEIVRNAQACKWATTYRSVIGYGKIEILTGFIQKQKGLEIIMAQNGAPDSIDFESKQVDSLLILKLEIETVTGKQSGNWDRVHNPEKFDLETQRLLLSEVDINDLENIHRLHSIPEVDEFNTLGIPKTRHDTEKIILPLIQARLKRPRDSYMWKIILKETKQFIGVAGLTLSNDKFKLGEIYYKLHPDYWRNGYATETAKRLIKTGFEDFKLHKVEAGVATENTRSVRVLEKAGMVREGLRRKILPVRGEWKDNYHYAIVESDKRDY
;
A
#
# COMPACT_ATOMS: atom_id res chain seq x y z
N MET A 1 30.17 11.31 0.87
CA MET A 1 29.14 11.73 1.87
C MET A 1 29.74 11.68 3.29
N ARG A 2 29.43 12.62 4.19
CA ARG A 2 30.04 12.65 5.56
C ARG A 2 29.61 11.46 6.45
N LYS A 3 28.40 10.93 6.23
CA LYS A 3 27.87 9.78 6.98
C LYS A 3 27.65 8.62 6.01
N ILE A 4 28.66 7.82 5.80
CA ILE A 4 28.68 6.67 4.87
C ILE A 4 27.55 5.67 5.18
N ASN A 5 27.21 5.48 6.45
CA ASN A 5 26.12 4.59 6.90
C ASN A 5 24.70 5.08 6.56
N GLN A 6 24.57 6.27 5.98
CA GLN A 6 23.30 6.84 5.52
C GLN A 6 23.22 6.90 3.99
N GLU A 7 24.24 6.48 3.27
CA GLU A 7 24.26 6.45 1.83
C GLU A 7 23.45 5.27 1.29
N ILE A 8 22.60 5.55 0.33
CA ILE A 8 21.87 4.52 -0.41
C ILE A 8 22.77 4.09 -1.56
N THR A 9 23.33 2.89 -1.47
CA THR A 9 24.18 2.30 -2.52
C THR A 9 23.39 1.41 -3.46
N ASP A 10 22.22 0.95 -3.05
CA ASP A 10 21.32 0.14 -3.86
C ASP A 10 20.61 1.03 -4.88
N LYS A 11 20.89 0.78 -6.16
CA LYS A 11 20.28 1.51 -7.28
C LYS A 11 18.78 1.30 -7.38
N SER A 12 18.26 0.15 -6.96
CA SER A 12 16.82 -0.13 -6.99
C SER A 12 16.05 0.80 -6.04
N ILE A 13 16.63 1.15 -4.90
CA ILE A 13 16.04 2.12 -3.96
C ILE A 13 16.08 3.54 -4.54
N ILE A 14 17.14 3.92 -5.25
CA ILE A 14 17.21 5.21 -5.95
C ILE A 14 16.12 5.29 -7.02
N GLU A 15 15.94 4.23 -7.83
CA GLU A 15 14.87 4.13 -8.82
C GLU A 15 13.48 4.20 -8.17
N GLU A 16 13.28 3.54 -7.02
CA GLU A 16 12.05 3.60 -6.25
C GLU A 16 11.72 5.04 -5.82
N ILE A 17 12.72 5.78 -5.30
CA ILE A 17 12.54 7.19 -4.89
C ILE A 17 12.16 8.05 -6.10
N LEU A 18 12.87 7.90 -7.21
CA LEU A 18 12.62 8.65 -8.44
C LEU A 18 11.24 8.38 -9.04
N SER A 19 10.77 7.13 -8.96
CA SER A 19 9.51 6.69 -9.57
C SER A 19 8.27 6.95 -8.70
N ASN A 20 8.41 7.01 -7.37
CA ASN A 20 7.27 7.03 -6.45
C ASN A 20 7.10 8.34 -5.68
N SER A 21 7.96 9.33 -5.92
CA SER A 21 7.81 10.66 -5.32
C SER A 21 7.02 11.60 -6.23
N VAL A 22 6.46 12.66 -5.65
CA VAL A 22 5.56 13.59 -6.35
C VAL A 22 6.24 14.91 -6.69
N ILE A 23 7.18 15.36 -5.84
CA ILE A 23 7.81 16.68 -5.96
C ILE A 23 9.29 16.54 -6.23
N CYS A 24 9.75 17.21 -7.30
CA CYS A 24 11.16 17.42 -7.61
C CYS A 24 11.50 18.89 -7.41
N ARG A 25 12.53 19.18 -6.64
CA ARG A 25 13.05 20.56 -6.48
C ARG A 25 14.25 20.75 -7.40
N ILE A 26 14.16 21.72 -8.32
CA ILE A 26 15.24 22.04 -9.25
C ILE A 26 15.96 23.28 -8.76
N GLY A 27 17.25 23.14 -8.52
CA GLY A 27 18.18 24.22 -8.19
C GLY A 27 18.88 24.75 -9.44
N MET A 28 18.71 26.04 -9.72
CA MET A 28 19.32 26.81 -10.79
C MET A 28 20.23 27.88 -10.20
N THR A 29 21.06 28.51 -11.02
CA THR A 29 21.94 29.62 -10.61
C THR A 29 21.51 30.89 -11.31
N ASP A 30 21.27 31.94 -10.53
CA ASP A 30 20.99 33.31 -10.99
C ASP A 30 22.13 34.24 -10.54
N ASN A 31 23.03 34.57 -11.45
CA ASN A 31 24.17 35.42 -11.14
C ASN A 31 24.97 35.01 -9.89
N GLY A 32 25.17 33.69 -9.72
CA GLY A 32 25.85 33.12 -8.57
C GLY A 32 24.96 32.86 -7.36
N LEU A 33 23.71 33.31 -7.35
CA LEU A 33 22.73 33.03 -6.30
C LEU A 33 21.92 31.78 -6.63
N PRO A 34 21.73 30.84 -5.65
CA PRO A 34 20.87 29.69 -5.84
C PRO A 34 19.40 30.13 -6.01
N TYR A 35 18.71 29.53 -7.00
CA TYR A 35 17.29 29.70 -7.22
C TYR A 35 16.62 28.31 -7.32
N VAL A 36 15.76 27.95 -6.35
CA VAL A 36 15.14 26.63 -6.23
C VAL A 36 13.65 26.72 -6.47
N VAL A 37 13.13 25.83 -7.30
CA VAL A 37 11.69 25.74 -7.62
C VAL A 37 11.19 24.31 -7.47
N PRO A 38 10.09 24.06 -6.76
CA PRO A 38 9.43 22.76 -6.70
C PRO A 38 8.56 22.54 -7.94
N PHE A 39 8.50 21.29 -8.40
CA PHE A 39 7.69 20.86 -9.53
C PHE A 39 7.06 19.48 -9.29
N ASN A 40 5.85 19.28 -9.77
CA ASN A 40 5.38 17.94 -10.09
C ASN A 40 6.15 17.42 -11.30
N TYR A 41 6.45 16.14 -11.32
CA TYR A 41 7.28 15.56 -12.36
C TYR A 41 6.84 14.15 -12.74
N GLY A 42 7.42 13.64 -13.83
CA GLY A 42 7.40 12.24 -14.19
C GLY A 42 8.81 11.74 -14.44
N TYR A 43 9.09 10.49 -14.04
CA TYR A 43 10.40 9.86 -14.22
C TYR A 43 10.28 8.66 -15.17
N ARG A 44 11.21 8.58 -16.12
CA ARG A 44 11.34 7.41 -17.01
C ARG A 44 12.74 7.30 -17.58
N ASN A 45 13.35 6.11 -17.47
CA ASN A 45 14.63 5.81 -18.13
C ASN A 45 15.74 6.84 -17.84
N ASN A 46 16.01 7.10 -16.57
CA ASN A 46 17.02 8.05 -16.09
C ASN A 46 16.77 9.53 -16.54
N ARG A 47 15.50 9.89 -16.78
CA ARG A 47 15.07 11.22 -17.18
C ARG A 47 13.89 11.69 -16.35
N ILE A 48 13.93 12.98 -15.98
CA ILE A 48 12.84 13.66 -15.29
C ILE A 48 12.16 14.59 -16.29
N TYR A 49 10.83 14.53 -16.32
CA TYR A 49 9.99 15.36 -17.17
C TYR A 49 9.16 16.29 -16.32
N ILE A 50 9.12 17.57 -16.68
CA ILE A 50 8.43 18.64 -15.94
C ILE A 50 7.67 19.50 -16.93
N HIS A 51 6.41 19.83 -16.64
CA HIS A 51 5.68 20.83 -17.41
C HIS A 51 5.73 22.20 -16.74
N CYS A 52 5.76 23.25 -17.51
CA CYS A 52 5.74 24.61 -17.00
C CYS A 52 5.21 25.61 -18.03
N ALA A 53 4.97 26.86 -17.57
CA ALA A 53 4.63 27.96 -18.45
C ALA A 53 5.77 28.29 -19.44
N SER A 54 5.42 28.85 -20.58
CA SER A 54 6.34 29.13 -21.69
C SER A 54 7.31 30.30 -21.44
N SER A 55 7.13 31.07 -20.37
CA SER A 55 7.95 32.23 -20.01
C SER A 55 8.14 32.36 -18.50
N GLY A 56 9.07 33.20 -18.11
CA GLY A 56 9.37 33.54 -16.72
C GLY A 56 10.80 33.23 -16.31
N LYS A 57 11.22 33.75 -15.16
CA LYS A 57 12.59 33.74 -14.65
C LYS A 57 13.30 32.39 -14.79
N LYS A 58 12.63 31.28 -14.41
CA LYS A 58 13.20 29.94 -14.52
C LYS A 58 13.57 29.54 -15.95
N ILE A 59 12.76 29.95 -16.93
CA ILE A 59 13.02 29.65 -18.36
C ILE A 59 14.21 30.43 -18.87
N ASP A 60 14.32 31.70 -18.46
CA ASP A 60 15.46 32.57 -18.86
C ASP A 60 16.76 32.02 -18.25
N LEU A 61 16.74 31.60 -17.00
CA LEU A 61 17.88 30.94 -16.33
C LEU A 61 18.30 29.66 -17.03
N LEU A 62 17.36 28.79 -17.38
CA LEU A 62 17.61 27.51 -18.04
C LEU A 62 18.13 27.69 -19.49
N ARG A 63 17.69 28.73 -20.20
CA ARG A 63 18.22 29.06 -21.51
C ARG A 63 19.68 29.53 -21.45
N ASN A 64 20.03 30.25 -20.38
CA ASN A 64 21.38 30.73 -20.16
C ASN A 64 22.31 29.65 -19.62
N ASN A 65 21.81 28.82 -18.70
CA ASN A 65 22.56 27.71 -18.12
C ASN A 65 21.64 26.51 -17.88
N PRO A 66 21.70 25.46 -18.73
CA PRO A 66 20.87 24.29 -18.60
C PRO A 66 21.33 23.30 -17.51
N LYS A 67 22.49 23.51 -16.88
CA LYS A 67 22.99 22.66 -15.80
C LYS A 67 22.24 22.96 -14.51
N VAL A 68 21.71 21.90 -13.90
CA VAL A 68 20.92 22.01 -12.68
C VAL A 68 21.32 20.97 -11.64
N CYS A 69 21.02 21.29 -10.40
CA CYS A 69 20.92 20.32 -9.31
C CYS A 69 19.45 19.99 -9.10
N PHE A 70 19.14 18.75 -8.80
CA PHE A 70 17.78 18.38 -8.38
C PHE A 70 17.79 17.63 -7.06
N GLU A 71 16.69 17.73 -6.33
CA GLU A 71 16.42 17.00 -5.10
C GLU A 71 15.01 16.44 -5.15
N ILE A 72 14.88 15.16 -4.74
CA ILE A 72 13.60 14.47 -4.59
C ILE A 72 13.61 13.78 -3.23
N GLU A 73 12.56 14.02 -2.45
CA GLU A 73 12.37 13.43 -1.13
C GLU A 73 11.18 12.48 -1.14
N GLN A 74 11.41 11.29 -0.60
CA GLN A 74 10.37 10.33 -0.31
C GLN A 74 10.04 10.42 1.18
N LYS A 75 8.82 10.81 1.47
CA LYS A 75 8.12 10.81 2.76
C LYS A 75 9.01 10.99 4.01
N ALA A 76 9.08 12.21 4.52
CA ALA A 76 9.73 12.50 5.80
C ALA A 76 8.74 12.30 6.96
N GLU A 77 9.11 11.53 7.98
CA GLU A 77 8.32 11.30 9.19
C GLU A 77 9.11 11.55 10.46
N ILE A 78 8.47 12.18 11.45
CA ILE A 78 9.08 12.41 12.77
C ILE A 78 8.84 11.17 13.64
N VAL A 79 9.92 10.52 14.05
CA VAL A 79 9.91 9.43 15.02
C VAL A 79 10.05 10.04 16.42
N ARG A 80 8.95 10.04 17.16
CA ARG A 80 8.89 10.57 18.53
C ARG A 80 9.47 9.56 19.52
N ASN A 81 10.08 10.06 20.59
CA ASN A 81 10.59 9.28 21.70
C ASN A 81 10.19 9.97 23.03
N ALA A 82 10.16 9.23 24.13
CA ALA A 82 9.89 9.79 25.46
C ALA A 82 10.91 10.87 25.85
N GLN A 83 12.14 10.76 25.37
CA GLN A 83 13.21 11.77 25.54
C GLN A 83 13.29 12.63 24.27
N ALA A 84 13.06 13.92 24.37
CA ALA A 84 13.04 14.83 23.22
C ALA A 84 14.35 14.81 22.41
N CYS A 85 15.51 14.65 23.05
CA CYS A 85 16.80 14.54 22.38
C CYS A 85 16.98 13.27 21.52
N LYS A 86 16.09 12.28 21.66
CA LYS A 86 16.04 11.05 20.84
C LYS A 86 15.02 11.08 19.72
N TRP A 87 14.35 12.21 19.53
CA TRP A 87 13.50 12.38 18.35
C TRP A 87 14.36 12.36 17.10
N ALA A 88 13.87 11.70 16.08
CA ALA A 88 14.56 11.55 14.81
C ALA A 88 13.57 11.79 13.65
N THR A 89 14.11 12.12 12.48
CA THR A 89 13.36 12.15 11.25
C THR A 89 13.82 10.99 10.38
N THR A 90 12.89 10.15 9.93
CA THR A 90 13.14 9.17 8.88
C THR A 90 12.81 9.81 7.54
N TYR A 91 13.70 9.68 6.59
CA TYR A 91 13.50 10.12 5.21
C TYR A 91 14.40 9.36 4.27
N ARG A 92 14.00 9.30 3.03
CA ARG A 92 14.84 8.96 1.87
C ARG A 92 14.84 10.14 0.92
N SER A 93 16.01 10.50 0.40
CA SER A 93 16.12 11.52 -0.63
C SER A 93 17.21 11.17 -1.62
N VAL A 94 17.06 11.71 -2.81
CA VAL A 94 18.11 11.70 -3.82
C VAL A 94 18.48 13.14 -4.17
N ILE A 95 19.77 13.38 -4.37
CA ILE A 95 20.29 14.61 -4.93
C ILE A 95 21.09 14.23 -6.17
N GLY A 96 20.85 14.91 -7.27
CA GLY A 96 21.55 14.65 -8.52
C GLY A 96 21.82 15.91 -9.30
N TYR A 97 22.61 15.76 -10.34
CA TYR A 97 22.98 16.79 -11.29
C TYR A 97 22.67 16.32 -12.70
N GLY A 98 22.36 17.26 -13.58
CA GLY A 98 22.10 16.96 -14.98
C GLY A 98 21.85 18.21 -15.79
N LYS A 99 21.41 17.99 -17.02
CA LYS A 99 21.11 19.06 -17.98
C LYS A 99 19.65 19.03 -18.39
N ILE A 100 19.03 20.21 -18.42
CA ILE A 100 17.67 20.39 -18.91
C ILE A 100 17.69 20.71 -20.39
N GLU A 101 16.88 19.99 -21.14
CA GLU A 101 16.49 20.27 -22.53
C GLU A 101 15.05 20.76 -22.55
N ILE A 102 14.79 21.90 -23.27
CA ILE A 102 13.44 22.41 -23.47
C ILE A 102 12.88 21.74 -24.74
N LEU A 103 11.85 20.89 -24.57
CA LEU A 103 11.23 20.18 -25.70
C LEU A 103 10.27 21.11 -26.43
N THR A 104 10.47 21.24 -27.75
CA THR A 104 9.68 22.12 -28.63
C THR A 104 8.74 21.36 -29.57
N GLY A 105 9.09 20.12 -29.94
CA GLY A 105 8.28 19.26 -30.82
C GLY A 105 7.00 18.75 -30.15
N PHE A 106 5.85 18.83 -30.84
CA PHE A 106 4.55 18.42 -30.32
C PHE A 106 4.57 16.99 -29.78
N ILE A 107 5.07 16.01 -30.56
CA ILE A 107 5.12 14.58 -30.14
C ILE A 107 6.01 14.39 -28.89
N GLN A 108 7.12 15.13 -28.80
CA GLN A 108 8.01 15.06 -27.64
C GLN A 108 7.35 15.64 -26.39
N LYS A 109 6.61 16.74 -26.52
CA LYS A 109 5.84 17.36 -25.43
C LYS A 109 4.73 16.43 -24.94
N GLN A 110 3.99 15.84 -25.88
CA GLN A 110 2.92 14.87 -25.54
C GLN A 110 3.47 13.68 -24.75
N LYS A 111 4.55 13.05 -25.22
CA LYS A 111 5.21 11.95 -24.48
C LYS A 111 5.69 12.36 -23.10
N GLY A 112 6.21 13.58 -22.95
CA GLY A 112 6.60 14.13 -21.65
C GLY A 112 5.40 14.27 -20.70
N LEU A 113 4.27 14.77 -21.19
CA LEU A 113 3.02 14.88 -20.42
C LEU A 113 2.48 13.50 -20.02
N GLU A 114 2.48 12.53 -20.93
CA GLU A 114 2.06 11.14 -20.61
C GLU A 114 2.87 10.56 -19.45
N ILE A 115 4.20 10.77 -19.43
CA ILE A 115 5.08 10.31 -18.36
C ILE A 115 4.77 11.01 -17.03
N ILE A 116 4.55 12.35 -17.07
CA ILE A 116 4.19 13.11 -15.87
C ILE A 116 2.86 12.63 -15.31
N MET A 117 1.86 12.46 -16.17
CA MET A 117 0.52 12.03 -15.75
C MET A 117 0.51 10.61 -15.22
N ALA A 118 1.22 9.69 -15.89
CA ALA A 118 1.32 8.29 -15.43
C ALA A 118 1.90 8.18 -14.01
N GLN A 119 2.98 8.93 -13.71
CA GLN A 119 3.55 8.93 -12.34
C GLN A 119 2.60 9.53 -11.31
N ASN A 120 1.74 10.45 -11.71
CA ASN A 120 0.76 11.10 -10.82
C ASN A 120 -0.59 10.37 -10.78
N GLY A 121 -0.66 9.10 -11.23
CA GLY A 121 -1.82 8.22 -11.07
C GLY A 121 -2.90 8.36 -12.13
N ALA A 122 -2.60 8.97 -13.25
CA ALA A 122 -3.54 9.04 -14.36
C ALA A 122 -3.67 7.69 -15.12
N PRO A 123 -4.82 7.41 -15.74
CA PRO A 123 -5.02 6.20 -16.55
C PRO A 123 -4.10 6.17 -17.78
N ASP A 124 -3.87 4.97 -18.33
CA ASP A 124 -2.92 4.72 -19.44
C ASP A 124 -3.25 5.44 -20.76
N SER A 125 -4.48 5.92 -20.94
CA SER A 125 -4.89 6.69 -22.13
C SER A 125 -5.47 8.04 -21.71
N ILE A 126 -4.74 9.11 -22.00
CA ILE A 126 -5.19 10.49 -21.81
C ILE A 126 -5.10 11.19 -23.17
N ASP A 127 -6.22 11.70 -23.64
CA ASP A 127 -6.24 12.59 -24.79
C ASP A 127 -5.90 14.01 -24.34
N PHE A 128 -4.85 14.56 -24.95
CA PHE A 128 -4.47 15.95 -24.75
C PHE A 128 -4.96 16.82 -25.91
N GLU A 129 -5.67 17.87 -25.61
CA GLU A 129 -6.01 18.87 -26.63
C GLU A 129 -4.76 19.54 -27.17
N SER A 130 -4.61 19.60 -28.49
CA SER A 130 -3.41 20.16 -29.16
C SER A 130 -3.08 21.56 -28.67
N LYS A 131 -4.08 22.43 -28.48
CA LYS A 131 -3.90 23.79 -27.96
C LYS A 131 -3.28 23.82 -26.56
N GLN A 132 -3.61 22.89 -25.71
CA GLN A 132 -3.04 22.77 -24.35
C GLN A 132 -1.58 22.35 -24.42
N VAL A 133 -1.25 21.35 -25.24
CA VAL A 133 0.14 20.91 -25.44
C VAL A 133 1.01 22.01 -26.00
N ASP A 134 0.50 22.79 -26.95
CA ASP A 134 1.24 23.89 -27.57
C ASP A 134 1.52 25.05 -26.59
N SER A 135 0.61 25.32 -25.67
CA SER A 135 0.74 26.42 -24.70
C SER A 135 1.77 26.18 -23.59
N LEU A 136 2.19 24.93 -23.38
CA LEU A 136 3.11 24.52 -22.32
C LEU A 136 4.53 24.30 -22.85
N LEU A 137 5.53 24.44 -21.98
CA LEU A 137 6.85 23.86 -22.17
C LEU A 137 7.00 22.58 -21.38
N ILE A 138 7.71 21.62 -21.97
CA ILE A 138 8.17 20.42 -21.28
C ILE A 138 9.68 20.51 -21.16
N LEU A 139 10.15 20.42 -19.94
CA LEU A 139 11.55 20.33 -19.58
C LEU A 139 11.91 18.86 -19.41
N LYS A 140 12.93 18.40 -20.13
CA LYS A 140 13.51 17.07 -19.97
C LYS A 140 14.87 17.19 -19.29
N LEU A 141 14.99 16.75 -18.05
CA LEU A 141 16.26 16.68 -17.34
C LEU A 141 16.90 15.30 -17.59
N GLU A 142 18.06 15.27 -18.21
CA GLU A 142 18.92 14.09 -18.29
C GLU A 142 19.80 14.03 -17.05
N ILE A 143 19.68 12.95 -16.28
CA ILE A 143 20.43 12.74 -15.04
C ILE A 143 21.85 12.29 -15.40
N GLU A 144 22.85 13.08 -15.02
CA GLU A 144 24.28 12.76 -15.20
C GLU A 144 24.82 12.02 -13.97
N THR A 145 24.45 12.47 -12.77
CA THR A 145 24.84 11.83 -11.51
C THR A 145 23.70 11.91 -10.50
N VAL A 146 23.58 10.90 -9.66
CA VAL A 146 22.61 10.87 -8.57
C VAL A 146 23.19 10.13 -7.37
N THR A 147 22.93 10.64 -6.18
CA THR A 147 23.28 10.00 -4.91
C THR A 147 22.06 9.94 -4.02
N GLY A 148 21.90 8.82 -3.32
CA GLY A 148 20.79 8.61 -2.39
C GLY A 148 21.26 8.73 -0.94
N LYS A 149 20.35 9.21 -0.09
CA LYS A 149 20.55 9.27 1.36
C LYS A 149 19.28 8.83 2.07
N GLN A 150 19.46 8.02 3.12
CA GLN A 150 18.38 7.70 4.04
C GLN A 150 18.78 8.01 5.48
N SER A 151 17.84 8.44 6.30
CA SER A 151 18.00 8.71 7.72
C SER A 151 17.00 7.91 8.55
N GLY A 152 17.43 7.52 9.73
CA GLY A 152 16.62 6.70 10.62
C GLY A 152 16.53 5.24 10.17
N ASN A 153 15.70 4.48 10.85
CA ASN A 153 15.41 3.09 10.48
C ASN A 153 14.21 3.05 9.52
N TRP A 154 14.47 3.39 8.24
CA TRP A 154 13.46 3.48 7.20
C TRP A 154 12.65 2.20 7.08
N ASP A 155 13.31 1.05 7.02
CA ASP A 155 12.64 -0.23 6.79
C ASP A 155 11.71 -0.60 7.95
N ARG A 156 12.12 -0.30 9.19
CA ARG A 156 11.26 -0.52 10.36
C ARG A 156 10.04 0.39 10.39
N VAL A 157 10.14 1.62 9.88
CA VAL A 157 9.05 2.61 9.89
C VAL A 157 8.14 2.47 8.68
N HIS A 158 8.71 2.25 7.50
CA HIS A 158 7.99 2.24 6.23
C HIS A 158 7.76 0.84 5.64
N ASN A 159 8.58 -0.14 6.05
CA ASN A 159 8.44 -1.56 5.74
C ASN A 159 8.61 -2.38 7.02
N PRO A 160 7.72 -2.26 7.99
CA PRO A 160 7.82 -3.04 9.22
C PRO A 160 7.82 -4.53 8.89
N GLU A 161 8.58 -5.29 9.68
CA GLU A 161 8.59 -6.76 9.56
C GLU A 161 7.16 -7.30 9.48
N LYS A 162 6.96 -8.25 8.58
CA LYS A 162 5.69 -8.94 8.45
C LYS A 162 5.41 -9.72 9.73
N PHE A 163 4.19 -9.61 10.22
CA PHE A 163 3.69 -10.42 11.32
C PHE A 163 3.06 -11.69 10.74
N ASP A 164 3.90 -12.66 10.40
CA ASP A 164 3.47 -13.92 9.81
C ASP A 164 3.03 -14.91 10.91
N LEU A 165 2.04 -15.74 10.60
CA LEU A 165 1.46 -16.73 11.50
C LEU A 165 1.58 -18.12 10.88
N GLU A 166 1.81 -19.13 11.71
CA GLU A 166 1.90 -20.51 11.26
C GLU A 166 0.91 -21.43 11.98
N THR A 167 0.47 -22.44 11.25
CA THR A 167 -0.27 -23.60 11.77
C THR A 167 0.44 -24.88 11.36
N GLN A 168 -0.17 -26.03 11.59
CA GLN A 168 0.37 -27.31 11.14
C GLN A 168 0.53 -27.36 9.61
N ARG A 169 -0.50 -26.93 8.85
CA ARG A 169 -0.54 -27.05 7.38
C ARG A 169 -0.41 -25.74 6.64
N LEU A 170 -0.61 -24.59 7.32
CA LEU A 170 -0.73 -23.29 6.68
C LEU A 170 0.35 -22.33 7.16
N LEU A 171 0.80 -21.48 6.24
CA LEU A 171 1.51 -20.25 6.50
C LEU A 171 0.57 -19.07 6.17
N LEU A 172 0.27 -18.25 7.14
CA LEU A 172 -0.45 -16.99 6.97
C LEU A 172 0.59 -15.88 6.92
N SER A 173 0.96 -15.45 5.71
CA SER A 173 1.94 -14.36 5.52
C SER A 173 1.23 -13.07 5.20
N GLU A 174 1.63 -11.96 5.83
CA GLU A 174 1.00 -10.67 5.59
C GLU A 174 1.04 -10.29 4.11
N VAL A 175 -0.10 -9.79 3.60
CA VAL A 175 -0.24 -9.39 2.20
C VAL A 175 0.65 -8.21 1.86
N ASP A 176 1.17 -8.21 0.63
CA ASP A 176 1.83 -7.06 0.02
C ASP A 176 1.29 -6.81 -1.39
N ILE A 177 1.78 -5.78 -2.06
CA ILE A 177 1.26 -5.37 -3.38
C ILE A 177 1.45 -6.45 -4.45
N ASN A 178 2.45 -7.32 -4.31
CA ASN A 178 2.70 -8.42 -5.25
C ASN A 178 1.61 -9.51 -5.18
N ASP A 179 0.81 -9.52 -4.11
CA ASP A 179 -0.30 -10.47 -3.94
C ASP A 179 -1.58 -10.02 -4.65
N LEU A 180 -1.61 -8.80 -5.23
CA LEU A 180 -2.78 -8.19 -5.84
C LEU A 180 -3.46 -9.11 -6.86
N GLU A 181 -2.70 -9.76 -7.73
CA GLU A 181 -3.23 -10.63 -8.77
C GLU A 181 -3.94 -11.86 -8.20
N ASN A 182 -3.34 -12.52 -7.21
CA ASN A 182 -3.93 -13.69 -6.57
C ASN A 182 -5.20 -13.32 -5.78
N ILE A 183 -5.20 -12.17 -5.11
CA ILE A 183 -6.35 -11.66 -4.36
C ILE A 183 -7.47 -11.25 -5.33
N HIS A 184 -7.13 -10.60 -6.45
CA HIS A 184 -8.10 -10.24 -7.47
C HIS A 184 -8.80 -11.47 -8.05
N ARG A 185 -8.05 -12.50 -8.41
CA ARG A 185 -8.61 -13.79 -8.87
C ARG A 185 -9.54 -14.41 -7.84
N LEU A 186 -9.12 -14.45 -6.57
CA LEU A 186 -9.95 -14.98 -5.48
C LEU A 186 -11.26 -14.21 -5.31
N HIS A 187 -11.20 -12.87 -5.30
CA HIS A 187 -12.38 -12.02 -5.14
C HIS A 187 -13.30 -12.02 -6.36
N SER A 188 -12.80 -12.44 -7.53
CA SER A 188 -13.57 -12.54 -8.77
C SER A 188 -14.37 -13.85 -8.88
N ILE A 189 -14.20 -14.78 -7.93
CA ILE A 189 -14.93 -16.07 -7.92
C ILE A 189 -16.33 -15.84 -7.35
N PRO A 190 -17.42 -16.15 -8.11
CA PRO A 190 -18.79 -15.91 -7.67
C PRO A 190 -19.17 -16.60 -6.35
N GLU A 191 -18.66 -17.81 -6.11
CA GLU A 191 -18.90 -18.58 -4.89
C GLU A 191 -18.21 -17.97 -3.66
N VAL A 192 -17.08 -17.29 -3.85
CA VAL A 192 -16.37 -16.56 -2.79
C VAL A 192 -17.08 -15.25 -2.44
N ASP A 193 -17.74 -14.63 -3.44
CA ASP A 193 -18.52 -13.41 -3.27
C ASP A 193 -19.96 -13.65 -2.81
N GLU A 194 -20.46 -14.87 -2.80
CA GLU A 194 -21.87 -15.19 -2.55
C GLU A 194 -22.48 -14.48 -1.35
N PHE A 195 -21.72 -14.36 -0.25
CA PHE A 195 -22.14 -13.69 0.99
C PHE A 195 -21.23 -12.49 1.34
N ASN A 196 -20.50 -11.97 0.37
CA ASN A 196 -19.57 -10.89 0.59
C ASN A 196 -20.23 -9.52 0.35
N THR A 197 -19.92 -8.54 1.21
CA THR A 197 -20.43 -7.18 1.08
C THR A 197 -19.63 -6.31 0.11
N LEU A 198 -18.44 -6.74 -0.31
CA LEU A 198 -17.57 -5.99 -1.22
C LEU A 198 -18.01 -6.10 -2.68
N GLY A 199 -18.68 -7.21 -3.03
CA GLY A 199 -19.02 -7.53 -4.42
C GLY A 199 -17.82 -8.01 -5.24
N ILE A 200 -18.10 -8.51 -6.45
CA ILE A 200 -17.08 -8.95 -7.40
C ILE A 200 -16.40 -7.73 -8.03
N PRO A 201 -15.07 -7.57 -7.89
CA PRO A 201 -14.35 -6.44 -8.47
C PRO A 201 -14.37 -6.53 -10.00
N LYS A 202 -14.71 -5.43 -10.68
CA LYS A 202 -14.74 -5.36 -12.15
C LYS A 202 -13.35 -5.26 -12.75
N THR A 203 -12.42 -4.65 -12.03
CA THR A 203 -11.05 -4.42 -12.48
C THR A 203 -10.06 -4.74 -11.36
N ARG A 204 -8.81 -4.98 -11.74
CA ARG A 204 -7.69 -5.11 -10.79
C ARG A 204 -7.57 -3.87 -9.88
N HIS A 205 -7.83 -2.69 -10.41
CA HIS A 205 -7.80 -1.45 -9.65
C HIS A 205 -8.88 -1.39 -8.55
N ASP A 206 -10.04 -2.01 -8.74
CA ASP A 206 -11.05 -2.11 -7.68
C ASP A 206 -10.54 -2.97 -6.50
N THR A 207 -9.83 -4.06 -6.81
CA THR A 207 -9.18 -4.89 -5.78
C THR A 207 -8.05 -4.11 -5.08
N GLU A 208 -7.24 -3.37 -5.81
CA GLU A 208 -6.18 -2.54 -5.26
C GLU A 208 -6.71 -1.52 -4.25
N LYS A 209 -7.81 -0.83 -4.57
CA LYS A 209 -8.48 0.10 -3.65
C LYS A 209 -8.89 -0.55 -2.33
N ILE A 210 -9.25 -1.84 -2.35
CA ILE A 210 -9.66 -2.58 -1.16
C ILE A 210 -8.43 -2.99 -0.33
N ILE A 211 -7.37 -3.49 -0.97
CA ILE A 211 -6.24 -4.08 -0.24
C ILE A 211 -5.17 -3.06 0.15
N LEU A 212 -5.00 -1.98 -0.62
CA LEU A 212 -3.98 -0.97 -0.34
C LEU A 212 -4.09 -0.35 1.06
N PRO A 213 -5.28 0.04 1.57
CA PRO A 213 -5.42 0.52 2.94
C PRO A 213 -5.01 -0.53 3.99
N LEU A 214 -5.25 -1.82 3.73
CA LEU A 214 -4.89 -2.92 4.63
C LEU A 214 -3.37 -3.16 4.65
N ILE A 215 -2.71 -3.05 3.49
CA ILE A 215 -1.25 -3.07 3.40
C ILE A 215 -0.66 -1.86 4.15
N GLN A 216 -1.20 -0.68 3.96
CA GLN A 216 -0.76 0.56 4.60
C GLN A 216 -1.03 0.56 6.12
N ALA A 217 -1.99 -0.24 6.61
CA ALA A 217 -2.26 -0.38 8.03
C ALA A 217 -1.04 -0.85 8.83
N ARG A 218 -0.07 -1.55 8.20
CA ARG A 218 1.21 -1.90 8.84
C ARG A 218 1.98 -0.68 9.35
N LEU A 219 1.76 0.48 8.74
CA LEU A 219 2.43 1.74 9.12
C LEU A 219 1.71 2.49 10.25
N LYS A 220 0.47 2.13 10.57
CA LYS A 220 -0.30 2.80 11.63
C LYS A 220 0.23 2.46 13.02
N ARG A 221 0.10 3.40 13.95
CA ARG A 221 0.41 3.23 15.37
C ARG A 221 -0.66 3.95 16.22
N PRO A 222 -1.50 3.24 16.97
CA PRO A 222 -1.64 1.77 17.01
C PRO A 222 -2.14 1.21 15.69
N ARG A 223 -1.73 0.00 15.36
CA ARG A 223 -2.23 -0.73 14.20
C ARG A 223 -3.60 -1.30 14.50
N ASP A 224 -4.54 -1.15 13.57
CA ASP A 224 -5.95 -1.52 13.74
C ASP A 224 -6.38 -2.71 12.88
N SER A 225 -5.62 -3.08 11.86
CA SER A 225 -6.00 -4.16 10.96
C SER A 225 -4.82 -4.96 10.42
N TYR A 226 -5.04 -6.24 10.25
CA TYR A 226 -4.11 -7.23 9.74
C TYR A 226 -4.78 -8.04 8.64
N MET A 227 -4.08 -8.28 7.55
CA MET A 227 -4.53 -9.14 6.46
C MET A 227 -3.40 -10.08 6.05
N TRP A 228 -3.70 -11.35 5.98
CA TRP A 228 -2.77 -12.40 5.59
C TRP A 228 -3.26 -13.12 4.34
N LYS A 229 -2.33 -13.47 3.46
CA LYS A 229 -2.52 -14.51 2.47
C LYS A 229 -2.32 -15.86 3.14
N ILE A 230 -3.17 -16.82 2.78
CA ILE A 230 -3.10 -18.20 3.28
C ILE A 230 -2.37 -19.03 2.24
N ILE A 231 -1.26 -19.63 2.65
CA ILE A 231 -0.40 -20.47 1.80
C ILE A 231 -0.41 -21.89 2.37
N LEU A 232 -0.64 -22.88 1.52
CA LEU A 232 -0.49 -24.29 1.88
C LEU A 232 1.00 -24.63 1.96
N LYS A 233 1.50 -25.07 3.12
CA LYS A 233 2.93 -25.29 3.35
C LYS A 233 3.53 -26.35 2.41
N GLU A 234 2.77 -27.39 2.14
CA GLU A 234 3.18 -28.52 1.30
C GLU A 234 3.46 -28.08 -0.15
N THR A 235 2.51 -27.38 -0.76
CA THR A 235 2.56 -27.02 -2.20
C THR A 235 3.03 -25.60 -2.47
N LYS A 236 3.17 -24.77 -1.43
CA LYS A 236 3.45 -23.33 -1.52
C LYS A 236 2.38 -22.53 -2.27
N GLN A 237 1.19 -23.10 -2.46
CA GLN A 237 0.11 -22.46 -3.20
C GLN A 237 -0.66 -21.47 -2.33
N PHE A 238 -1.02 -20.32 -2.93
CA PHE A 238 -1.99 -19.40 -2.38
C PHE A 238 -3.38 -20.05 -2.42
N ILE A 239 -4.04 -20.14 -1.27
CA ILE A 239 -5.36 -20.77 -1.15
C ILE A 239 -6.45 -19.83 -0.64
N GLY A 240 -6.09 -18.61 -0.23
CA GLY A 240 -7.07 -17.66 0.28
C GLY A 240 -6.45 -16.51 1.04
N VAL A 241 -7.31 -15.76 1.73
CA VAL A 241 -6.93 -14.66 2.62
C VAL A 241 -7.69 -14.74 3.94
N ALA A 242 -7.09 -14.14 4.98
CA ALA A 242 -7.69 -14.00 6.29
C ALA A 242 -7.32 -12.66 6.91
N GLY A 243 -8.09 -12.17 7.87
CA GLY A 243 -7.76 -10.93 8.56
C GLY A 243 -8.32 -10.85 9.97
N LEU A 244 -7.79 -9.84 10.67
CA LEU A 244 -8.19 -9.48 12.02
C LEU A 244 -8.20 -7.97 12.14
N THR A 245 -9.34 -7.40 12.52
CA THR A 245 -9.50 -5.97 12.81
C THR A 245 -9.62 -5.77 14.30
N LEU A 246 -8.87 -4.82 14.86
CA LEU A 246 -8.81 -4.52 16.30
C LEU A 246 -9.61 -3.26 16.61
N SER A 247 -10.36 -3.26 17.71
CA SER A 247 -11.07 -2.04 18.18
C SER A 247 -10.09 -0.98 18.70
N ASN A 248 -8.91 -1.40 19.21
CA ASN A 248 -7.90 -0.52 19.81
C ASN A 248 -8.42 0.40 20.94
N ASP A 249 -9.48 -0.02 21.59
CA ASP A 249 -10.12 0.70 22.68
C ASP A 249 -10.13 -0.12 23.99
N LYS A 250 -10.82 0.40 25.00
CA LYS A 250 -10.93 -0.25 26.31
C LYS A 250 -11.65 -1.60 26.26
N PHE A 251 -12.44 -1.89 25.21
CA PHE A 251 -13.18 -3.14 25.10
C PHE A 251 -12.32 -4.30 24.62
N LYS A 252 -11.16 -4.03 24.00
CA LYS A 252 -10.21 -5.05 23.52
C LYS A 252 -10.87 -6.12 22.68
N LEU A 253 -11.63 -5.68 21.67
CA LEU A 253 -12.33 -6.55 20.73
C LEU A 253 -11.50 -6.75 19.46
N GLY A 254 -11.66 -7.91 18.83
CA GLY A 254 -11.12 -8.18 17.49
C GLY A 254 -12.12 -8.94 16.64
N GLU A 255 -12.29 -8.53 15.39
CA GLU A 255 -13.16 -9.20 14.42
C GLU A 255 -12.32 -9.95 13.40
N ILE A 256 -12.58 -11.25 13.24
CA ILE A 256 -11.88 -12.10 12.26
C ILE A 256 -12.71 -12.33 11.00
N TYR A 257 -12.01 -12.49 9.88
CA TYR A 257 -12.61 -12.97 8.64
C TYR A 257 -11.65 -13.90 7.89
N TYR A 258 -12.20 -14.71 6.98
CA TYR A 258 -11.43 -15.56 6.06
C TYR A 258 -12.19 -15.78 4.76
N LYS A 259 -11.44 -15.97 3.68
CA LYS A 259 -11.94 -16.35 2.35
C LYS A 259 -10.97 -17.36 1.73
N LEU A 260 -11.47 -18.49 1.29
CA LEU A 260 -10.67 -19.53 0.64
C LEU A 260 -11.20 -19.81 -0.76
N HIS A 261 -10.29 -20.15 -1.66
CA HIS A 261 -10.64 -20.63 -2.99
C HIS A 261 -11.46 -21.92 -2.89
N PRO A 262 -12.53 -22.12 -3.70
CA PRO A 262 -13.45 -23.25 -3.60
C PRO A 262 -12.79 -24.63 -3.65
N ASP A 263 -11.72 -24.79 -4.43
CA ASP A 263 -10.97 -26.05 -4.54
C ASP A 263 -10.37 -26.54 -3.20
N TYR A 264 -10.22 -25.63 -2.25
CA TYR A 264 -9.66 -25.94 -0.92
C TYR A 264 -10.72 -26.01 0.18
N TRP A 265 -12.01 -25.90 -0.16
CA TRP A 265 -13.08 -26.07 0.80
C TRP A 265 -13.17 -27.52 1.30
N ARG A 266 -13.84 -27.74 2.44
CA ARG A 266 -14.06 -29.05 3.08
C ARG A 266 -12.81 -29.79 3.56
N ASN A 267 -11.60 -29.17 3.45
CA ASN A 267 -10.33 -29.72 3.96
C ASN A 267 -9.98 -29.28 5.38
N GLY A 268 -10.86 -28.51 6.03
CA GLY A 268 -10.63 -27.98 7.39
C GLY A 268 -9.72 -26.75 7.46
N TYR A 269 -9.19 -26.24 6.36
CA TYR A 269 -8.27 -25.10 6.33
C TYR A 269 -8.90 -23.82 6.89
N ALA A 270 -10.19 -23.56 6.64
CA ALA A 270 -10.88 -22.40 7.21
C ALA A 270 -10.97 -22.48 8.74
N THR A 271 -11.25 -23.67 9.30
CA THR A 271 -11.29 -23.89 10.76
C THR A 271 -9.91 -23.73 11.38
N GLU A 272 -8.86 -24.27 10.75
CA GLU A 272 -7.48 -24.13 11.18
C GLU A 272 -7.04 -22.65 11.18
N THR A 273 -7.41 -21.90 10.13
CA THR A 273 -7.19 -20.46 10.03
C THR A 273 -7.92 -19.70 11.16
N ALA A 274 -9.21 -19.95 11.36
CA ALA A 274 -10.01 -19.29 12.39
C ALA A 274 -9.43 -19.53 13.80
N LYS A 275 -9.08 -20.78 14.13
CA LYS A 275 -8.42 -21.13 15.40
C LYS A 275 -7.11 -20.36 15.57
N ARG A 276 -6.27 -20.28 14.53
CA ARG A 276 -5.01 -19.53 14.59
C ARG A 276 -5.23 -18.04 14.82
N LEU A 277 -6.21 -17.43 14.15
CA LEU A 277 -6.55 -16.01 14.35
C LEU A 277 -7.07 -15.75 15.76
N ILE A 278 -7.94 -16.61 16.29
CA ILE A 278 -8.45 -16.51 17.68
C ILE A 278 -7.29 -16.59 18.67
N LYS A 279 -6.38 -17.58 18.48
CA LYS A 279 -5.17 -17.70 19.29
C LYS A 279 -4.33 -16.44 19.26
N THR A 280 -4.09 -15.88 18.08
CA THR A 280 -3.38 -14.61 17.89
C THR A 280 -4.07 -13.45 18.62
N GLY A 281 -5.39 -13.37 18.54
CA GLY A 281 -6.17 -12.34 19.25
C GLY A 281 -5.89 -12.34 20.76
N PHE A 282 -5.91 -13.51 21.38
CA PHE A 282 -5.70 -13.63 22.84
C PHE A 282 -4.22 -13.57 23.24
N GLU A 283 -3.34 -14.32 22.54
CA GLU A 283 -1.95 -14.46 22.95
C GLU A 283 -1.06 -13.28 22.53
N ASP A 284 -1.23 -12.78 21.30
CA ASP A 284 -0.38 -11.73 20.76
C ASP A 284 -0.97 -10.33 21.01
N PHE A 285 -2.27 -10.14 20.77
CA PHE A 285 -2.94 -8.84 20.89
C PHE A 285 -3.63 -8.60 22.24
N LYS A 286 -3.66 -9.58 23.14
CA LYS A 286 -4.25 -9.48 24.48
C LYS A 286 -5.70 -9.00 24.45
N LEU A 287 -6.46 -9.47 23.47
CA LEU A 287 -7.87 -9.15 23.36
C LEU A 287 -8.66 -9.79 24.49
N HIS A 288 -9.77 -9.17 24.88
CA HIS A 288 -10.76 -9.75 25.78
C HIS A 288 -11.73 -10.66 25.02
N LYS A 289 -12.03 -10.32 23.76
CA LYS A 289 -13.03 -11.03 22.97
C LYS A 289 -12.68 -11.02 21.49
N VAL A 290 -12.91 -12.15 20.81
CA VAL A 290 -12.79 -12.28 19.36
C VAL A 290 -14.16 -12.56 18.77
N GLU A 291 -14.54 -11.81 17.74
CA GLU A 291 -15.85 -11.82 17.11
C GLU A 291 -15.77 -12.22 15.64
N ALA A 292 -16.89 -12.69 15.09
CA ALA A 292 -17.08 -12.92 13.67
C ALA A 292 -18.56 -12.76 13.28
N GLY A 293 -18.81 -12.06 12.19
CA GLY A 293 -20.13 -11.99 11.58
C GLY A 293 -20.27 -12.96 10.40
N VAL A 294 -21.43 -13.61 10.27
CA VAL A 294 -21.71 -14.51 9.16
C VAL A 294 -23.16 -14.40 8.69
N ALA A 295 -23.39 -14.31 7.36
CA ALA A 295 -24.74 -14.34 6.81
C ALA A 295 -25.46 -15.62 7.22
N THR A 296 -26.73 -15.54 7.61
CA THR A 296 -27.52 -16.67 8.16
C THR A 296 -27.60 -17.85 7.20
N GLU A 297 -27.56 -17.57 5.90
CA GLU A 297 -27.59 -18.57 4.83
C GLU A 297 -26.22 -19.24 4.57
N ASN A 298 -25.12 -18.66 5.04
CA ASN A 298 -23.76 -19.21 4.89
C ASN A 298 -23.48 -20.33 5.90
N THR A 299 -24.21 -21.43 5.76
CA THR A 299 -24.08 -22.59 6.68
C THR A 299 -22.67 -23.19 6.70
N ARG A 300 -21.89 -23.01 5.65
CA ARG A 300 -20.48 -23.46 5.58
C ARG A 300 -19.62 -22.68 6.58
N SER A 301 -19.73 -21.37 6.60
CA SER A 301 -18.97 -20.51 7.52
C SER A 301 -19.49 -20.65 8.96
N VAL A 302 -20.80 -20.80 9.16
CA VAL A 302 -21.39 -21.12 10.48
C VAL A 302 -20.69 -22.34 11.11
N ARG A 303 -20.59 -23.44 10.37
CA ARG A 303 -19.92 -24.67 10.86
C ARG A 303 -18.42 -24.45 11.16
N VAL A 304 -17.76 -23.57 10.43
CA VAL A 304 -16.35 -23.23 10.69
C VAL A 304 -16.20 -22.51 12.03
N LEU A 305 -17.04 -21.49 12.29
CA LEU A 305 -17.01 -20.72 13.53
C LEU A 305 -17.32 -21.61 14.75
N GLU A 306 -18.34 -22.47 14.66
CA GLU A 306 -18.69 -23.44 15.70
C GLU A 306 -17.54 -24.42 15.98
N LYS A 307 -16.92 -24.99 14.93
CA LYS A 307 -15.74 -25.86 15.07
C LYS A 307 -14.49 -25.13 15.59
N ALA A 308 -14.43 -23.81 15.43
CA ALA A 308 -13.37 -22.98 16.00
C ALA A 308 -13.62 -22.65 17.49
N GLY A 309 -14.74 -23.08 18.05
CA GLY A 309 -15.11 -22.87 19.45
C GLY A 309 -15.86 -21.58 19.72
N MET A 310 -16.31 -20.88 18.68
CA MET A 310 -17.08 -19.65 18.86
C MET A 310 -18.55 -19.94 19.15
N VAL A 311 -19.14 -19.15 20.01
CA VAL A 311 -20.56 -19.26 20.44
C VAL A 311 -21.38 -18.21 19.69
N ARG A 312 -22.56 -18.62 19.22
CA ARG A 312 -23.51 -17.67 18.62
C ARG A 312 -24.19 -16.84 19.71
N GLU A 313 -23.93 -15.54 19.72
CA GLU A 313 -24.50 -14.61 20.71
C GLU A 313 -25.80 -13.96 20.26
N GLY A 314 -26.05 -13.89 18.94
CA GLY A 314 -27.28 -13.25 18.48
C GLY A 314 -27.50 -13.23 16.98
N LEU A 315 -28.63 -12.65 16.60
CA LEU A 315 -29.06 -12.35 15.24
C LEU A 315 -29.11 -10.85 15.06
N ARG A 316 -28.32 -10.36 14.07
CA ARG A 316 -28.39 -8.96 13.62
C ARG A 316 -29.21 -8.91 12.33
N ARG A 317 -30.41 -8.32 12.43
CA ARG A 317 -31.33 -8.28 11.30
C ARG A 317 -30.92 -7.24 10.27
N LYS A 318 -30.95 -7.61 8.97
CA LYS A 318 -30.79 -6.71 7.83
C LYS A 318 -29.56 -5.80 7.91
N ILE A 319 -28.40 -6.37 8.29
CA ILE A 319 -27.17 -5.59 8.50
C ILE A 319 -26.18 -5.75 7.34
N LEU A 320 -26.25 -6.85 6.56
CA LEU A 320 -25.29 -7.12 5.50
C LEU A 320 -25.84 -6.69 4.14
N PRO A 321 -25.26 -5.67 3.48
CA PRO A 321 -25.62 -5.29 2.11
C PRO A 321 -24.94 -6.24 1.11
N VAL A 322 -25.62 -7.30 0.71
CA VAL A 322 -25.10 -8.29 -0.24
C VAL A 322 -25.87 -8.20 -1.55
N ARG A 323 -25.20 -7.87 -2.65
CA ARG A 323 -25.77 -7.80 -4.02
C ARG A 323 -27.07 -7.00 -4.12
N GLY A 324 -27.14 -5.87 -3.41
CA GLY A 324 -28.34 -5.00 -3.41
C GLY A 324 -29.45 -5.41 -2.45
N GLU A 325 -29.30 -6.52 -1.72
CA GLU A 325 -30.25 -6.96 -0.70
C GLU A 325 -29.62 -6.87 0.71
N TRP A 326 -30.47 -6.54 1.69
CA TRP A 326 -30.07 -6.58 3.09
C TRP A 326 -30.29 -7.97 3.66
N LYS A 327 -29.18 -8.64 4.08
CA LYS A 327 -29.22 -9.98 4.68
C LYS A 327 -29.05 -9.91 6.20
N ASP A 328 -29.59 -10.92 6.86
CA ASP A 328 -29.41 -11.14 8.30
C ASP A 328 -28.02 -11.74 8.57
N ASN A 329 -27.49 -11.46 9.76
CA ASN A 329 -26.17 -11.89 10.20
C ASN A 329 -26.26 -12.57 11.55
N TYR A 330 -25.69 -13.77 11.70
CA TYR A 330 -25.37 -14.32 13.01
C TYR A 330 -24.09 -13.69 13.53
N HIS A 331 -24.13 -13.29 14.79
CA HIS A 331 -22.96 -12.79 15.50
C HIS A 331 -22.39 -13.91 16.36
N TYR A 332 -21.15 -14.29 16.09
CA TYR A 332 -20.39 -15.28 16.84
C TYR A 332 -19.27 -14.61 17.62
N ALA A 333 -18.96 -15.14 18.80
CA ALA A 333 -17.84 -14.65 19.59
C ALA A 333 -17.22 -15.77 20.45
N ILE A 334 -16.03 -15.51 20.95
CA ILE A 334 -15.32 -16.29 21.95
C ILE A 334 -14.60 -15.32 22.88
N VAL A 335 -14.66 -15.54 24.18
CA VAL A 335 -14.02 -14.71 25.21
C VAL A 335 -12.76 -15.39 25.77
N GLU A 336 -11.88 -14.61 26.38
CA GLU A 336 -10.59 -15.10 26.89
C GLU A 336 -10.72 -16.23 27.94
N SER A 337 -11.84 -16.29 28.68
CA SER A 337 -12.12 -17.30 29.67
C SER A 337 -12.70 -18.60 29.12
N ASP A 338 -13.12 -18.63 27.85
CA ASP A 338 -13.69 -19.83 27.25
C ASP A 338 -12.64 -20.94 27.07
N LYS A 339 -13.07 -22.19 27.24
CA LYS A 339 -12.19 -23.34 26.99
C LYS A 339 -11.86 -23.46 25.52
N ARG A 340 -10.58 -23.68 25.22
CA ARG A 340 -10.04 -23.82 23.88
C ARG A 340 -9.24 -25.13 23.76
N ASP A 341 -9.32 -25.76 22.62
CA ASP A 341 -8.66 -27.06 22.31
C ASP A 341 -7.46 -26.91 21.35
N TYR A 342 -6.81 -25.71 21.33
CA TYR A 342 -5.69 -25.39 20.46
C TYR A 342 -4.64 -24.52 21.15
#